data_4961b6afe1649edddff72e6aae7da042
#
_entry.id   4961b6afe1649edddff72e6aae7da042
#
_cell.length_a   1.000
_cell.length_b   1.000
_cell.length_c   1.000
_cell.angle_alpha   90.00
_cell.angle_beta   90.00
_cell.angle_gamma   90.00
#
_symmetry.space_group_name_H-M   'P 1'
#
loop_
_entity.id
_entity.type
_entity.pdbx_description
1 polymer ?
#
loop_
_entity_poly.entity_id
_entity_poly.type
_entity_poly.pdbx_seq_one_letter_code
_entity_poly.pdbx_strand_id
1 'polypeptide(L)'
;MKKALLILCCAALCGSVFAQNEAKKEEKKDSGYVFTTVKEIPITPVKNQYKAGTCWCYSGLGFIEAELLRMGKGEYDLSEMYIVYNTYIDRAKAAVRTHGDVSFSQGGSFYDVIYGMKTFGLVPEEEMRPGQEYGDTLSDHSELSAFADAVVGIVAKGKLKKMQVGKDGMLLWEKVLRNIHETYLGKCPTEFTYKGKKYTPKSFYESLGLNADDYISITSYTHHPFYEKFVLEIQDNWRWSQCYNVPLDEFMEIFDYAIDNGYTIAWGSDVSEEGFRMGRKSGACVLPDLEAKSANLGSDMAHWTGLKPSERKSEAEKHPTPQRWVTQEERQQAYDNWETTDDHGMLIYGKATDQMGNEYYMVKNSWGDYGTYHGMFYASKAFVRYKTMNIVVHKDAIPDAIKAKMGIESNNKNAKKGKKK
;
A
#
# COMPACT_ATOMS: atom_id res chain seq x y z
N MET A 1 -4.37 49.21 74.45
CA MET A 1 -3.39 49.49 75.57
C MET A 1 -2.11 48.77 75.25
N LYS A 2 -1.00 49.54 75.21
CA LYS A 2 0.40 49.27 75.51
C LYS A 2 1.10 48.16 74.67
N LYS A 3 1.99 48.52 73.67
CA LYS A 3 3.43 48.87 73.85
C LYS A 3 4.25 47.64 74.31
N ALA A 4 5.37 47.26 73.74
CA ALA A 4 6.60 47.90 73.19
C ALA A 4 7.39 46.85 72.42
N LEU A 5 8.01 47.02 71.29
CA LEU A 5 9.37 47.59 71.02
C LEU A 5 10.49 47.09 71.96
N LEU A 6 11.39 46.26 71.39
CA LEU A 6 12.81 46.42 71.62
C LEU A 6 13.68 45.82 70.54
N ILE A 7 14.64 46.60 70.26
CA ILE A 7 15.72 46.56 69.24
C ILE A 7 16.94 45.81 69.84
N LEU A 8 17.79 45.21 68.99
CA LEU A 8 19.25 45.28 68.89
C LEU A 8 19.95 43.94 68.80
N CYS A 9 20.65 43.72 67.85
CA CYS A 9 22.03 43.88 67.40
C CYS A 9 22.71 42.56 67.04
N CYS A 10 23.21 42.57 65.83
CA CYS A 10 24.49 42.13 65.30
C CYS A 10 25.26 40.96 65.94
N ALA A 11 25.49 39.96 65.14
CA ALA A 11 26.88 39.46 64.90
C ALA A 11 26.98 38.70 63.58
N ALA A 12 27.84 39.15 62.72
CA ALA A 12 28.26 38.53 61.50
C ALA A 12 29.05 37.24 61.75
N LEU A 13 28.71 36.17 61.11
CA LEU A 13 29.61 35.03 60.87
C LEU A 13 29.44 34.55 59.41
N CYS A 14 30.48 34.75 58.65
CA CYS A 14 30.66 34.21 57.32
C CYS A 14 30.59 32.68 57.35
N GLY A 15 29.56 32.12 56.71
CA GLY A 15 29.49 30.72 56.36
C GLY A 15 29.25 30.64 54.91
N SER A 16 30.28 30.31 54.14
CA SER A 16 30.21 30.00 52.72
C SER A 16 29.35 28.74 52.50
N VAL A 17 28.11 28.95 52.10
CA VAL A 17 27.25 27.88 51.61
C VAL A 17 27.57 27.68 50.15
N PHE A 18 28.31 26.60 49.84
CA PHE A 18 28.39 26.06 48.50
C PHE A 18 26.97 25.64 48.10
N ALA A 19 26.29 26.44 47.28
CA ALA A 19 25.10 26.04 46.60
C ALA A 19 25.56 25.00 45.54
N GLN A 20 25.38 23.72 45.84
CA GLN A 20 25.37 22.68 44.80
C GLN A 20 24.15 22.96 43.91
N ASN A 21 24.41 23.53 42.74
CA ASN A 21 23.47 23.48 41.64
C ASN A 21 23.37 22.01 41.18
N GLU A 22 22.52 21.24 41.79
CA GLU A 22 21.97 20.07 41.13
C GLU A 22 21.17 20.57 39.91
N ALA A 23 21.81 20.58 38.77
CA ALA A 23 21.10 20.64 37.50
C ALA A 23 20.13 19.45 37.50
N LYS A 24 18.83 19.73 37.74
CA LYS A 24 17.77 18.80 37.42
C LYS A 24 17.97 18.41 35.95
N LYS A 25 18.48 17.20 35.72
CA LYS A 25 18.29 16.54 34.44
C LYS A 25 16.77 16.53 34.23
N GLU A 26 16.28 17.39 33.36
CA GLU A 26 14.97 17.18 32.79
C GLU A 26 15.02 15.78 32.18
N GLU A 27 14.31 14.83 32.79
CA GLU A 27 14.01 13.58 32.13
C GLU A 27 13.33 13.94 30.82
N LYS A 28 14.03 13.77 29.71
CA LYS A 28 13.45 13.85 28.38
C LYS A 28 12.28 12.88 28.38
N LYS A 29 11.06 13.43 28.40
CA LYS A 29 9.82 12.66 28.33
C LYS A 29 9.98 11.77 27.11
N ASP A 30 9.92 10.45 27.31
CA ASP A 30 9.99 9.46 26.25
C ASP A 30 8.88 9.79 25.22
N SER A 31 9.29 10.35 24.08
CA SER A 31 8.35 10.83 23.06
C SER A 31 7.99 9.75 22.03
N GLY A 32 8.65 8.57 22.09
CA GLY A 32 8.44 7.51 21.10
C GLY A 32 8.82 7.97 19.68
N TYR A 33 8.04 7.54 18.69
CA TYR A 33 8.14 8.05 17.31
C TYR A 33 7.36 9.36 17.18
N VAL A 34 8.00 10.38 16.62
CA VAL A 34 7.40 11.68 16.29
C VAL A 34 7.68 11.96 14.82
N PHE A 35 6.60 12.05 14.02
CA PHE A 35 6.72 12.28 12.59
C PHE A 35 6.43 13.73 12.23
N THR A 36 7.22 14.25 11.31
CA THR A 36 7.02 15.55 10.66
C THR A 36 6.69 15.30 9.19
N THR A 37 5.49 15.70 8.76
CA THR A 37 5.06 15.60 7.37
C THR A 37 5.90 16.50 6.48
N VAL A 38 6.48 15.93 5.43
CA VAL A 38 7.24 16.65 4.39
C VAL A 38 6.34 16.97 3.21
N LYS A 39 5.56 16.00 2.77
CA LYS A 39 4.63 16.12 1.65
C LYS A 39 3.43 15.20 1.88
N GLU A 40 2.24 15.71 1.63
CA GLU A 40 1.00 14.94 1.70
C GLU A 40 0.15 15.21 0.46
N ILE A 41 -0.46 14.17 -0.08
CA ILE A 41 -1.33 14.21 -1.25
C ILE A 41 -2.75 13.91 -0.77
N PRO A 42 -3.76 14.67 -1.22
CA PRO A 42 -5.16 14.38 -0.89
C PRO A 42 -5.58 12.98 -1.33
N ILE A 43 -6.23 12.25 -0.46
CA ILE A 43 -6.76 10.92 -0.68
C ILE A 43 -8.19 10.79 -0.13
N THR A 44 -8.92 9.78 -0.56
CA THR A 44 -10.23 9.41 -0.03
C THR A 44 -10.11 8.76 1.35
N PRO A 45 -11.19 8.70 2.15
CA PRO A 45 -11.19 8.09 3.48
C PRO A 45 -10.69 6.64 3.49
N VAL A 46 -10.24 6.17 4.66
CA VAL A 46 -9.87 4.77 4.88
C VAL A 46 -11.11 3.90 4.81
N LYS A 47 -11.05 2.84 4.01
CA LYS A 47 -12.07 1.78 3.93
C LYS A 47 -11.66 0.54 4.72
N ASN A 48 -12.58 -0.41 4.90
CA ASN A 48 -12.33 -1.66 5.62
C ASN A 48 -12.70 -2.87 4.77
N GLN A 49 -11.68 -3.59 4.29
CA GLN A 49 -11.89 -4.85 3.56
C GLN A 49 -12.39 -6.00 4.45
N TYR A 50 -12.27 -5.87 5.77
CA TYR A 50 -12.67 -6.82 6.79
C TYR A 50 -12.17 -8.25 6.49
N LYS A 51 -13.06 -9.25 6.39
CA LYS A 51 -12.71 -10.66 6.13
C LYS A 51 -12.77 -11.01 4.64
N ALA A 52 -12.24 -10.14 3.81
CA ALA A 52 -12.08 -10.37 2.38
C ALA A 52 -10.62 -10.19 1.97
N GLY A 53 -10.05 -11.14 1.24
CA GLY A 53 -8.69 -11.08 0.70
C GLY A 53 -8.61 -10.15 -0.52
N THR A 54 -9.16 -8.96 -0.41
CA THR A 54 -9.37 -8.02 -1.53
C THR A 54 -8.58 -6.71 -1.38
N CYS A 55 -7.51 -6.73 -0.59
CA CYS A 55 -6.60 -5.59 -0.38
C CYS A 55 -6.15 -4.94 -1.69
N TRP A 56 -5.84 -5.75 -2.71
CA TRP A 56 -5.47 -5.31 -4.05
C TRP A 56 -6.53 -4.42 -4.69
N CYS A 57 -7.82 -4.69 -4.44
CA CYS A 57 -8.93 -3.93 -4.99
C CYS A 57 -9.16 -2.64 -4.21
N TYR A 58 -9.19 -2.70 -2.88
CA TYR A 58 -9.34 -1.53 -2.01
C TYR A 58 -8.22 -0.50 -2.22
N SER A 59 -6.97 -0.97 -2.27
CA SER A 59 -5.82 -0.08 -2.50
C SER A 59 -5.73 0.38 -3.95
N GLY A 60 -6.05 -0.48 -4.91
CA GLY A 60 -6.07 -0.13 -6.33
C GLY A 60 -7.15 0.89 -6.68
N LEU A 61 -8.37 0.74 -6.15
CA LEU A 61 -9.43 1.76 -6.33
C LEU A 61 -9.12 3.02 -5.54
N GLY A 62 -8.58 2.91 -4.31
CA GLY A 62 -8.12 4.07 -3.57
C GLY A 62 -7.04 4.88 -4.32
N PHE A 63 -6.16 4.20 -5.09
CA PHE A 63 -5.23 4.84 -6.01
C PHE A 63 -5.96 5.56 -7.16
N ILE A 64 -6.95 4.95 -7.79
CA ILE A 64 -7.75 5.57 -8.86
C ILE A 64 -8.58 6.75 -8.34
N GLU A 65 -9.15 6.65 -7.14
CA GLU A 65 -9.86 7.73 -6.46
C GLU A 65 -8.94 8.94 -6.20
N ALA A 66 -7.70 8.69 -5.74
CA ALA A 66 -6.69 9.73 -5.58
C ALA A 66 -6.29 10.37 -6.91
N GLU A 67 -6.23 9.61 -8.00
CA GLU A 67 -6.02 10.16 -9.35
C GLU A 67 -7.17 11.06 -9.78
N LEU A 68 -8.42 10.72 -9.48
CA LEU A 68 -9.58 11.59 -9.76
C LEU A 68 -9.51 12.89 -8.98
N LEU A 69 -9.09 12.85 -7.71
CA LEU A 69 -8.81 14.07 -6.93
C LEU A 69 -7.71 14.91 -7.57
N ARG A 70 -6.58 14.31 -7.96
CA ARG A 70 -5.46 14.97 -8.64
C ARG A 70 -5.86 15.61 -9.97
N MET A 71 -6.76 14.96 -10.73
CA MET A 71 -7.30 15.45 -11.99
C MET A 71 -8.35 16.57 -11.80
N GLY A 72 -8.69 16.92 -10.55
CA GLY A 72 -9.72 17.93 -10.25
C GLY A 72 -11.15 17.49 -10.56
N LYS A 73 -11.40 16.18 -10.63
CA LYS A 73 -12.73 15.60 -10.87
C LYS A 73 -13.62 15.59 -9.63
N GLY A 74 -13.04 15.82 -8.46
CA GLY A 74 -13.69 15.71 -7.16
C GLY A 74 -13.55 14.33 -6.54
N GLU A 75 -14.20 14.15 -5.40
CA GLU A 75 -14.19 12.90 -4.66
C GLU A 75 -15.20 11.92 -5.25
N TYR A 76 -14.73 10.71 -5.48
CA TYR A 76 -15.52 9.56 -5.89
C TYR A 76 -15.29 8.42 -4.91
N ASP A 77 -16.33 7.66 -4.69
CA ASP A 77 -16.34 6.42 -3.94
C ASP A 77 -16.70 5.30 -4.91
N LEU A 78 -15.70 4.47 -5.28
CA LEU A 78 -15.83 3.45 -6.32
C LEU A 78 -16.03 2.07 -5.68
N SER A 79 -16.91 1.25 -6.26
CA SER A 79 -17.26 -0.06 -5.74
C SER A 79 -16.14 -1.09 -5.94
N GLU A 80 -15.56 -1.53 -4.84
CA GLU A 80 -14.66 -2.69 -4.83
C GLU A 80 -15.40 -3.97 -5.22
N MET A 81 -16.62 -4.14 -4.74
CA MET A 81 -17.39 -5.37 -4.96
C MET A 81 -17.69 -5.59 -6.43
N TYR A 82 -17.87 -4.52 -7.22
CA TYR A 82 -18.03 -4.62 -8.67
C TYR A 82 -16.79 -5.19 -9.38
N ILE A 83 -15.61 -4.67 -9.05
CA ILE A 83 -14.35 -5.15 -9.61
C ILE A 83 -14.04 -6.57 -9.12
N VAL A 84 -14.25 -6.84 -7.83
CA VAL A 84 -14.06 -8.16 -7.21
C VAL A 84 -14.95 -9.21 -7.86
N TYR A 85 -16.25 -8.94 -8.04
CA TYR A 85 -17.18 -9.85 -8.71
C TYR A 85 -16.67 -10.29 -10.09
N ASN A 86 -16.31 -9.33 -10.93
CA ASN A 86 -15.87 -9.60 -12.29
C ASN A 86 -14.51 -10.33 -12.30
N THR A 87 -13.59 -9.95 -11.40
CA THR A 87 -12.27 -10.57 -11.27
C THR A 87 -12.37 -12.02 -10.80
N TYR A 88 -13.23 -12.31 -9.81
CA TYR A 88 -13.44 -13.69 -9.33
C TYR A 88 -13.98 -14.60 -10.44
N ILE A 89 -14.93 -14.13 -11.25
CA ILE A 89 -15.44 -14.89 -12.39
C ILE A 89 -14.33 -15.17 -13.42
N ASP A 90 -13.49 -14.18 -13.71
CA ASP A 90 -12.38 -14.34 -14.64
C ASP A 90 -11.31 -15.32 -14.09
N ARG A 91 -10.96 -15.20 -12.80
CA ARG A 91 -9.98 -16.09 -12.15
C ARG A 91 -10.49 -17.54 -12.11
N ALA A 92 -11.80 -17.73 -11.87
CA ALA A 92 -12.40 -19.06 -11.95
C ALA A 92 -12.27 -19.68 -13.36
N LYS A 93 -12.50 -18.89 -14.41
CA LYS A 93 -12.29 -19.32 -15.80
C LYS A 93 -10.83 -19.66 -16.08
N ALA A 94 -9.91 -18.86 -15.57
CA ALA A 94 -8.47 -19.14 -15.70
C ALA A 94 -8.11 -20.46 -15.01
N ALA A 95 -8.54 -20.64 -13.75
CA ALA A 95 -8.31 -21.88 -12.99
C ALA A 95 -8.87 -23.11 -13.70
N VAL A 96 -10.07 -23.02 -14.28
CA VAL A 96 -10.65 -24.14 -15.06
C VAL A 96 -9.85 -24.43 -16.33
N ARG A 97 -9.45 -23.41 -17.07
CA ARG A 97 -8.66 -23.56 -18.33
C ARG A 97 -7.26 -24.11 -18.09
N THR A 98 -6.65 -23.80 -16.96
CA THR A 98 -5.33 -24.26 -16.57
C THR A 98 -5.37 -25.52 -15.69
N HIS A 99 -6.53 -26.18 -15.59
CA HIS A 99 -6.71 -27.41 -14.80
C HIS A 99 -6.34 -27.27 -13.30
N GLY A 100 -6.37 -26.03 -12.79
CA GLY A 100 -6.06 -25.69 -11.40
C GLY A 100 -4.64 -25.20 -11.16
N ASP A 101 -3.80 -25.08 -12.18
CA ASP A 101 -2.45 -24.50 -12.05
C ASP A 101 -2.54 -23.01 -11.65
N VAL A 102 -3.48 -22.26 -12.23
CA VAL A 102 -3.91 -20.99 -11.65
C VAL A 102 -4.82 -21.30 -10.48
N SER A 103 -4.40 -20.94 -9.27
CA SER A 103 -5.21 -21.10 -8.08
C SER A 103 -6.42 -20.17 -8.13
N PHE A 104 -7.60 -20.69 -7.76
CA PHE A 104 -8.76 -19.86 -7.49
C PHE A 104 -8.67 -19.39 -6.03
N SER A 105 -8.57 -18.08 -5.82
CA SER A 105 -8.46 -17.47 -4.50
C SER A 105 -8.98 -16.04 -4.52
N GLN A 106 -9.06 -15.40 -3.33
CA GLN A 106 -9.52 -14.02 -3.20
C GLN A 106 -8.46 -12.98 -3.57
N GLY A 107 -7.18 -13.33 -3.54
CA GLY A 107 -6.07 -12.46 -3.88
C GLY A 107 -6.11 -11.95 -5.32
N GLY A 108 -5.27 -10.99 -5.62
CA GLY A 108 -5.16 -10.36 -6.93
C GLY A 108 -4.12 -9.26 -6.92
N SER A 109 -3.86 -8.69 -8.08
CA SER A 109 -2.89 -7.63 -8.26
C SER A 109 -3.55 -6.29 -8.60
N PHE A 110 -2.82 -5.19 -8.49
CA PHE A 110 -3.30 -3.88 -8.97
C PHE A 110 -3.67 -3.90 -10.45
N TYR A 111 -3.03 -4.78 -11.23
CA TYR A 111 -3.37 -4.95 -12.64
C TYR A 111 -4.81 -5.44 -12.82
N ASP A 112 -5.35 -6.22 -11.88
CA ASP A 112 -6.75 -6.65 -11.94
C ASP A 112 -7.71 -5.46 -11.86
N VAL A 113 -7.38 -4.41 -11.10
CA VAL A 113 -8.16 -3.16 -11.07
C VAL A 113 -8.03 -2.42 -12.40
N ILE A 114 -6.80 -2.26 -12.91
CA ILE A 114 -6.56 -1.57 -14.19
C ILE A 114 -7.23 -2.33 -15.35
N TYR A 115 -7.11 -3.65 -15.38
CA TYR A 115 -7.79 -4.50 -16.34
C TYR A 115 -9.33 -4.42 -16.18
N GLY A 116 -9.81 -4.47 -14.95
CA GLY A 116 -11.23 -4.43 -14.62
C GLY A 116 -11.89 -3.13 -15.10
N MET A 117 -11.33 -1.98 -14.77
CA MET A 117 -11.87 -0.69 -15.21
C MET A 117 -11.84 -0.55 -16.74
N LYS A 118 -10.79 -1.05 -17.42
CA LYS A 118 -10.68 -1.06 -18.88
C LYS A 118 -11.67 -2.03 -19.52
N THR A 119 -11.90 -3.20 -18.92
CA THR A 119 -12.68 -4.29 -19.51
C THR A 119 -14.15 -4.24 -19.13
N PHE A 120 -14.47 -4.00 -17.88
CA PHE A 120 -15.82 -4.03 -17.34
C PHE A 120 -16.38 -2.62 -17.10
N GLY A 121 -15.53 -1.64 -16.89
CA GLY A 121 -15.90 -0.29 -16.46
C GLY A 121 -15.84 -0.14 -14.93
N LEU A 122 -16.48 0.92 -14.43
CA LEU A 122 -16.56 1.24 -13.01
C LEU A 122 -17.99 1.55 -12.61
N VAL A 123 -18.30 1.39 -11.33
CA VAL A 123 -19.57 1.84 -10.74
C VAL A 123 -19.30 2.55 -9.42
N PRO A 124 -20.18 3.47 -8.96
CA PRO A 124 -20.09 4.03 -7.61
C PRO A 124 -20.36 2.95 -6.57
N GLU A 125 -19.81 3.12 -5.36
CA GLU A 125 -19.97 2.21 -4.22
C GLU A 125 -21.47 1.95 -3.91
N GLU A 126 -22.33 2.96 -4.03
CA GLU A 126 -23.77 2.85 -3.75
C GLU A 126 -24.49 1.82 -4.61
N GLU A 127 -23.94 1.45 -5.77
CA GLU A 127 -24.55 0.49 -6.70
C GLU A 127 -24.21 -0.97 -6.36
N MET A 128 -23.12 -1.22 -5.61
CA MET A 128 -22.73 -2.57 -5.20
C MET A 128 -21.85 -2.48 -3.95
N ARG A 129 -22.47 -2.39 -2.77
CA ARG A 129 -21.81 -2.16 -1.48
C ARG A 129 -21.32 -3.46 -0.85
N PRO A 130 -20.22 -3.41 -0.06
CA PRO A 130 -19.81 -4.54 0.76
C PRO A 130 -20.90 -4.92 1.78
N GLY A 131 -21.12 -6.21 2.00
CA GLY A 131 -22.04 -6.74 3.02
C GLY A 131 -23.53 -6.51 2.78
N GLN A 132 -23.90 -5.80 1.73
CA GLN A 132 -25.27 -5.37 1.45
C GLN A 132 -26.30 -6.53 1.45
N GLU A 133 -25.95 -7.68 0.88
CA GLU A 133 -26.89 -8.79 0.69
C GLU A 133 -27.21 -9.55 1.99
N TYR A 134 -26.39 -9.41 3.02
CA TYR A 134 -26.61 -10.01 4.33
C TYR A 134 -26.77 -8.99 5.46
N GLY A 135 -27.07 -7.72 5.10
CA GLY A 135 -27.43 -6.66 6.05
C GLY A 135 -26.26 -6.12 6.87
N ASP A 136 -25.04 -6.20 6.34
CA ASP A 136 -23.83 -5.63 6.92
C ASP A 136 -23.31 -4.46 6.06
N THR A 137 -22.31 -3.77 6.54
CA THR A 137 -21.56 -2.70 5.85
C THR A 137 -20.12 -3.13 5.53
N LEU A 138 -19.74 -4.37 5.91
CA LEU A 138 -18.42 -4.95 5.73
C LEU A 138 -18.52 -6.30 5.01
N SER A 139 -17.53 -6.61 4.18
CA SER A 139 -17.48 -7.87 3.44
C SER A 139 -16.89 -9.01 4.25
N ASP A 140 -17.66 -10.09 4.42
CA ASP A 140 -17.16 -11.38 4.87
C ASP A 140 -17.25 -12.39 3.73
N HIS A 141 -16.12 -12.70 3.10
CA HIS A 141 -16.05 -13.62 1.96
C HIS A 141 -15.76 -15.07 2.37
N SER A 142 -15.82 -15.40 3.66
CA SER A 142 -15.48 -16.75 4.15
C SER A 142 -16.41 -17.82 3.57
N GLU A 143 -17.73 -17.59 3.62
CA GLU A 143 -18.71 -18.53 3.09
C GLU A 143 -18.78 -18.51 1.57
N LEU A 144 -18.75 -17.31 0.96
CA LEU A 144 -18.66 -17.12 -0.49
C LEU A 144 -17.52 -17.94 -1.09
N SER A 145 -16.32 -17.82 -0.51
CA SER A 145 -15.13 -18.54 -0.98
C SER A 145 -15.30 -20.05 -0.86
N ALA A 146 -15.81 -20.55 0.25
CA ALA A 146 -16.01 -21.98 0.45
C ALA A 146 -16.91 -22.60 -0.64
N PHE A 147 -18.02 -21.95 -0.98
CA PHE A 147 -18.89 -22.41 -2.06
C PHE A 147 -18.27 -22.25 -3.45
N ALA A 148 -17.64 -21.11 -3.72
CA ALA A 148 -17.02 -20.85 -5.00
C ALA A 148 -15.85 -21.81 -5.27
N ASP A 149 -15.00 -22.05 -4.28
CA ASP A 149 -13.88 -23.00 -4.35
C ASP A 149 -14.36 -24.43 -4.63
N ALA A 150 -15.44 -24.85 -4.01
CA ALA A 150 -16.04 -26.17 -4.24
C ALA A 150 -16.48 -26.32 -5.70
N VAL A 151 -17.19 -25.32 -6.25
CA VAL A 151 -17.65 -25.34 -7.65
C VAL A 151 -16.48 -25.33 -8.61
N VAL A 152 -15.55 -24.38 -8.47
CA VAL A 152 -14.39 -24.25 -9.36
C VAL A 152 -13.49 -25.49 -9.25
N GLY A 153 -13.26 -26.02 -8.07
CA GLY A 153 -12.44 -27.21 -7.85
C GLY A 153 -12.99 -28.49 -8.49
N ILE A 154 -14.34 -28.64 -8.54
CA ILE A 154 -14.97 -29.76 -9.25
C ILE A 154 -14.71 -29.66 -10.76
N VAL A 155 -14.81 -28.47 -11.32
CA VAL A 155 -14.66 -28.25 -12.76
C VAL A 155 -13.19 -28.32 -13.18
N ALA A 156 -12.31 -27.62 -12.47
CA ALA A 156 -10.87 -27.57 -12.78
C ALA A 156 -10.20 -28.96 -12.69
N LYS A 157 -10.63 -29.80 -11.74
CA LYS A 157 -10.13 -31.18 -11.61
C LYS A 157 -10.72 -32.16 -12.62
N GLY A 158 -11.47 -31.66 -13.62
CA GLY A 158 -12.00 -32.50 -14.71
C GLY A 158 -13.06 -33.53 -14.26
N LYS A 159 -13.73 -33.30 -13.12
CA LYS A 159 -14.75 -34.23 -12.60
C LYS A 159 -16.04 -34.19 -13.41
N LEU A 160 -16.25 -33.17 -14.24
CA LEU A 160 -17.37 -33.07 -15.16
C LEU A 160 -16.97 -33.64 -16.53
N LYS A 161 -17.44 -34.85 -16.86
CA LYS A 161 -17.14 -35.49 -18.16
C LYS A 161 -17.73 -34.72 -19.35
N LYS A 162 -18.80 -33.98 -19.14
CA LYS A 162 -19.43 -33.14 -20.16
C LYS A 162 -19.95 -31.87 -19.49
N MET A 163 -19.47 -30.73 -19.96
CA MET A 163 -19.97 -29.42 -19.53
C MET A 163 -21.25 -29.10 -20.32
N GLN A 164 -22.32 -28.78 -19.61
CA GLN A 164 -23.59 -28.38 -20.22
C GLN A 164 -23.59 -26.89 -20.50
N VAL A 165 -24.20 -26.53 -21.66
CA VAL A 165 -24.36 -25.14 -22.09
C VAL A 165 -25.81 -24.73 -21.89
N GLY A 166 -26.05 -23.59 -21.30
CA GLY A 166 -27.39 -23.01 -21.13
C GLY A 166 -27.97 -22.50 -22.45
N LYS A 167 -29.28 -22.20 -22.45
CA LYS A 167 -29.97 -21.66 -23.63
C LYS A 167 -29.39 -20.32 -24.11
N ASP A 168 -28.75 -19.59 -23.23
CA ASP A 168 -28.06 -18.31 -23.45
C ASP A 168 -26.59 -18.45 -23.92
N GLY A 169 -26.13 -19.70 -24.15
CA GLY A 169 -24.76 -19.99 -24.57
C GLY A 169 -23.73 -20.02 -23.45
N MET A 170 -24.10 -19.71 -22.20
CA MET A 170 -23.19 -19.76 -21.06
C MET A 170 -23.07 -21.18 -20.52
N LEU A 171 -21.87 -21.58 -20.06
CA LEU A 171 -21.68 -22.84 -19.37
C LEU A 171 -22.44 -22.85 -18.03
N LEU A 172 -23.15 -23.94 -17.74
CA LEU A 172 -24.02 -23.99 -16.55
C LEU A 172 -23.24 -23.87 -15.23
N TRP A 173 -22.00 -24.40 -15.17
CA TRP A 173 -21.16 -24.22 -13.98
C TRP A 173 -20.81 -22.74 -13.75
N GLU A 174 -20.57 -21.96 -14.82
CA GLU A 174 -20.34 -20.51 -14.70
C GLU A 174 -21.59 -19.79 -14.19
N LYS A 175 -22.77 -20.22 -14.64
CA LYS A 175 -24.04 -19.70 -14.15
C LYS A 175 -24.25 -19.96 -12.66
N VAL A 176 -23.92 -21.18 -12.20
CA VAL A 176 -23.95 -21.52 -10.77
C VAL A 176 -23.00 -20.63 -9.98
N LEU A 177 -21.77 -20.47 -10.48
CA LEU A 177 -20.77 -19.62 -9.82
C LEU A 177 -21.24 -18.16 -9.73
N ARG A 178 -21.79 -17.59 -10.81
CA ARG A 178 -22.34 -16.24 -10.82
C ARG A 178 -23.49 -16.09 -9.80
N ASN A 179 -24.39 -17.04 -9.71
CA ASN A 179 -25.48 -17.01 -8.73
C ASN A 179 -24.94 -17.04 -7.29
N ILE A 180 -23.88 -17.80 -7.02
CA ILE A 180 -23.20 -17.77 -5.73
C ILE A 180 -22.66 -16.37 -5.45
N HIS A 181 -21.91 -15.78 -6.38
CA HIS A 181 -21.38 -14.43 -6.21
C HIS A 181 -22.48 -13.38 -6.03
N GLU A 182 -23.55 -13.45 -6.83
CA GLU A 182 -24.70 -12.54 -6.70
C GLU A 182 -25.42 -12.67 -5.36
N THR A 183 -25.43 -13.87 -4.75
CA THR A 183 -26.03 -14.10 -3.43
C THR A 183 -25.30 -13.37 -2.31
N TYR A 184 -23.98 -13.19 -2.43
CA TYR A 184 -23.14 -12.58 -1.37
C TYR A 184 -22.71 -11.15 -1.69
N LEU A 185 -22.48 -10.84 -2.96
CA LEU A 185 -21.95 -9.54 -3.39
C LEU A 185 -23.02 -8.62 -3.98
N GLY A 186 -24.19 -9.18 -4.31
CA GLY A 186 -25.26 -8.47 -5.01
C GLY A 186 -25.22 -8.66 -6.53
N LYS A 187 -26.31 -8.30 -7.15
CA LYS A 187 -26.44 -8.38 -8.61
C LYS A 187 -25.52 -7.38 -9.29
N CYS A 188 -24.66 -7.88 -10.18
CA CYS A 188 -23.73 -7.05 -10.93
C CYS A 188 -24.50 -6.03 -11.80
N PRO A 189 -24.35 -4.71 -11.58
CA PRO A 189 -25.09 -3.69 -12.30
C PRO A 189 -24.69 -3.64 -13.79
N THR A 190 -25.69 -3.54 -14.67
CA THR A 190 -25.50 -3.32 -16.10
C THR A 190 -25.83 -1.88 -16.51
N GLU A 191 -26.73 -1.25 -15.78
CA GLU A 191 -27.12 0.16 -15.89
C GLU A 191 -27.44 0.71 -14.51
N PHE A 192 -27.18 1.99 -14.29
CA PHE A 192 -27.49 2.69 -13.04
C PHE A 192 -27.67 4.19 -13.26
N THR A 193 -28.15 4.88 -12.23
CA THR A 193 -28.29 6.35 -12.26
C THR A 193 -27.43 6.97 -11.19
N TYR A 194 -26.45 7.78 -11.60
CA TYR A 194 -25.55 8.50 -10.68
C TYR A 194 -25.67 10.00 -10.91
N LYS A 195 -25.91 10.75 -9.83
CA LYS A 195 -26.10 12.23 -9.88
C LYS A 195 -27.10 12.67 -10.97
N GLY A 196 -28.20 11.91 -11.09
CA GLY A 196 -29.31 12.22 -12.02
C GLY A 196 -29.06 11.84 -13.49
N LYS A 197 -27.94 11.22 -13.83
CA LYS A 197 -27.60 10.79 -15.18
C LYS A 197 -27.51 9.26 -15.24
N LYS A 198 -28.06 8.66 -16.31
CA LYS A 198 -27.96 7.22 -16.57
C LYS A 198 -26.60 6.86 -17.14
N TYR A 199 -26.08 5.74 -16.67
CA TYR A 199 -24.80 5.18 -17.11
C TYR A 199 -24.87 3.66 -17.25
N THR A 200 -24.03 3.12 -18.13
CA THR A 200 -23.51 1.76 -18.01
C THR A 200 -22.16 1.86 -17.28
N PRO A 201 -21.63 0.77 -16.70
CA PRO A 201 -20.29 0.80 -16.07
C PRO A 201 -19.19 1.35 -16.99
N LYS A 202 -19.27 1.01 -18.28
CA LYS A 202 -18.34 1.53 -19.30
C LYS A 202 -18.47 3.03 -19.52
N SER A 203 -19.68 3.52 -19.74
CA SER A 203 -19.91 4.94 -19.98
C SER A 203 -19.60 5.78 -18.74
N PHE A 204 -19.74 5.20 -17.53
CA PHE A 204 -19.31 5.87 -16.30
C PHE A 204 -17.78 5.98 -16.25
N TYR A 205 -17.05 4.89 -16.46
CA TYR A 205 -15.59 4.90 -16.57
C TYR A 205 -15.09 5.94 -17.60
N GLU A 206 -15.66 5.95 -18.81
CA GLU A 206 -15.31 6.92 -19.85
C GLU A 206 -15.57 8.38 -19.42
N SER A 207 -16.65 8.63 -18.67
CA SER A 207 -17.00 9.96 -18.18
C SER A 207 -16.02 10.52 -17.16
N LEU A 208 -15.29 9.66 -16.45
CA LEU A 208 -14.26 10.03 -15.48
C LEU A 208 -12.99 10.57 -16.16
N GLY A 209 -12.79 10.26 -17.44
CA GLY A 209 -11.61 10.71 -18.21
C GLY A 209 -10.33 9.97 -17.82
N LEU A 210 -10.44 8.82 -17.18
CA LEU A 210 -9.32 7.93 -16.86
C LEU A 210 -8.86 7.19 -18.12
N ASN A 211 -7.55 6.95 -18.22
CA ASN A 211 -6.99 6.08 -19.25
C ASN A 211 -6.16 4.96 -18.59
N ALA A 212 -6.64 3.73 -18.66
CA ALA A 212 -5.99 2.57 -18.06
C ALA A 212 -4.52 2.39 -18.54
N ASP A 213 -4.21 2.80 -19.76
CA ASP A 213 -2.88 2.65 -20.35
C ASP A 213 -1.86 3.69 -19.80
N ASP A 214 -2.30 4.62 -18.97
CA ASP A 214 -1.43 5.60 -18.30
C ASP A 214 -0.85 5.04 -16.98
N TYR A 215 -1.31 3.88 -16.51
CA TYR A 215 -0.87 3.28 -15.26
C TYR A 215 0.13 2.16 -15.51
N ILE A 216 1.33 2.33 -14.94
CA ILE A 216 2.51 1.50 -15.21
C ILE A 216 2.86 0.67 -13.97
N SER A 217 2.96 -0.65 -14.14
CA SER A 217 3.48 -1.55 -13.12
C SER A 217 5.00 -1.62 -13.18
N ILE A 218 5.69 -1.48 -12.05
CA ILE A 218 7.15 -1.44 -11.94
C ILE A 218 7.62 -2.30 -10.76
N THR A 219 8.76 -2.96 -10.93
CA THR A 219 9.47 -3.70 -9.87
C THR A 219 10.98 -3.56 -10.05
N SER A 220 11.76 -4.21 -9.16
CA SER A 220 13.22 -4.17 -9.18
C SER A 220 13.82 -5.50 -8.75
N TYR A 221 14.16 -6.36 -9.73
CA TYR A 221 14.78 -7.67 -9.49
C TYR A 221 15.84 -7.98 -10.55
N THR A 222 16.88 -8.76 -10.20
CA THR A 222 18.03 -9.03 -11.09
C THR A 222 17.89 -10.25 -11.97
N HIS A 223 16.89 -11.11 -11.76
CA HIS A 223 16.68 -12.32 -12.55
C HIS A 223 16.09 -12.06 -13.95
N HIS A 224 15.68 -10.81 -14.22
CA HIS A 224 15.30 -10.33 -15.55
C HIS A 224 16.06 -9.04 -15.91
N PRO A 225 16.25 -8.74 -17.21
CA PRO A 225 16.92 -7.51 -17.64
C PRO A 225 16.23 -6.26 -17.14
N PHE A 226 17.02 -5.24 -16.78
CA PHE A 226 16.48 -3.93 -16.44
C PHE A 226 15.96 -3.19 -17.68
N TYR A 227 14.98 -2.32 -17.46
CA TYR A 227 14.27 -1.49 -18.44
C TYR A 227 13.41 -2.28 -19.45
N GLU A 228 13.25 -3.57 -19.26
CA GLU A 228 12.38 -4.44 -20.02
C GLU A 228 11.14 -4.84 -19.21
N LYS A 229 10.14 -5.36 -19.93
CA LYS A 229 8.94 -5.92 -19.31
C LYS A 229 9.10 -7.42 -19.12
N PHE A 230 8.66 -7.90 -17.97
CA PHE A 230 8.55 -9.34 -17.71
C PHE A 230 7.30 -9.63 -16.86
N VAL A 231 6.93 -10.89 -16.77
CA VAL A 231 5.86 -11.37 -15.89
C VAL A 231 6.48 -11.62 -14.53
N LEU A 232 6.13 -10.79 -13.52
CA LEU A 232 6.59 -11.03 -12.14
C LEU A 232 5.94 -12.31 -11.61
N GLU A 233 6.78 -13.26 -11.18
CA GLU A 233 6.40 -14.59 -10.74
C GLU A 233 5.93 -14.56 -9.28
N ILE A 234 4.70 -14.10 -9.07
CA ILE A 234 3.98 -14.12 -7.80
C ILE A 234 2.60 -14.74 -8.01
N GLN A 235 2.05 -15.38 -6.97
CA GLN A 235 0.79 -16.13 -7.07
C GLN A 235 -0.39 -15.27 -7.49
N ASP A 236 -0.43 -14.02 -7.05
CA ASP A 236 -1.54 -13.10 -7.33
C ASP A 236 -1.42 -12.41 -8.69
N ASN A 237 -0.31 -12.60 -9.42
CA ASN A 237 -0.21 -12.23 -10.83
C ASN A 237 -0.78 -13.31 -11.78
N TRP A 238 -1.93 -13.86 -11.45
CA TRP A 238 -2.59 -14.95 -12.17
C TRP A 238 -3.02 -14.61 -13.60
N ARG A 239 -3.06 -13.31 -13.96
CA ARG A 239 -3.28 -12.84 -15.33
C ARG A 239 -2.00 -12.79 -16.14
N TRP A 240 -0.84 -13.12 -15.54
CA TRP A 240 0.48 -13.01 -16.17
C TRP A 240 0.74 -11.61 -16.75
N SER A 241 0.31 -10.60 -16.03
CA SER A 241 0.56 -9.21 -16.41
C SER A 241 2.05 -8.89 -16.34
N GLN A 242 2.49 -8.05 -17.28
CA GLN A 242 3.88 -7.63 -17.34
C GLN A 242 4.09 -6.34 -16.51
N CYS A 243 5.22 -6.28 -15.83
CA CYS A 243 5.72 -5.08 -15.20
C CYS A 243 7.09 -4.68 -15.78
N TYR A 244 7.44 -3.41 -15.70
CA TYR A 244 8.78 -2.96 -16.00
C TYR A 244 9.72 -3.28 -14.85
N ASN A 245 10.95 -3.60 -15.19
CA ASN A 245 12.04 -3.83 -14.26
C ASN A 245 13.02 -2.67 -14.28
N VAL A 246 13.39 -2.11 -13.13
CA VAL A 246 14.39 -1.03 -13.04
C VAL A 246 15.39 -1.32 -11.92
N PRO A 247 16.62 -0.76 -11.97
CA PRO A 247 17.55 -0.86 -10.84
C PRO A 247 16.95 -0.30 -9.54
N LEU A 248 17.33 -0.86 -8.40
CA LEU A 248 16.73 -0.56 -7.10
C LEU A 248 16.83 0.92 -6.72
N ASP A 249 17.93 1.60 -7.04
CA ASP A 249 18.06 3.03 -6.74
C ASP A 249 17.12 3.88 -7.61
N GLU A 250 16.97 3.54 -8.89
CA GLU A 250 16.01 4.19 -9.77
C GLU A 250 14.55 3.85 -9.37
N PHE A 251 14.33 2.65 -8.84
CA PHE A 251 13.03 2.28 -8.27
C PHE A 251 12.65 3.19 -7.10
N MET A 252 13.58 3.44 -6.18
CA MET A 252 13.36 4.37 -5.06
C MET A 252 13.25 5.84 -5.52
N GLU A 253 13.97 6.23 -6.59
CA GLU A 253 13.82 7.55 -7.21
C GLU A 253 12.39 7.77 -7.74
N ILE A 254 11.77 6.72 -8.31
CA ILE A 254 10.36 6.80 -8.76
C ILE A 254 9.41 7.08 -7.61
N PHE A 255 9.60 6.45 -6.43
CA PHE A 255 8.78 6.73 -5.25
C PHE A 255 8.87 8.20 -4.84
N ASP A 256 10.07 8.72 -4.72
CA ASP A 256 10.27 10.10 -4.32
C ASP A 256 9.72 11.08 -5.34
N TYR A 257 10.02 10.85 -6.62
CA TYR A 257 9.56 11.69 -7.72
C TYR A 257 8.03 11.70 -7.81
N ALA A 258 7.37 10.56 -7.68
CA ALA A 258 5.92 10.46 -7.71
C ALA A 258 5.28 11.36 -6.64
N ILE A 259 5.68 11.20 -5.38
CA ILE A 259 5.12 11.96 -4.26
C ILE A 259 5.43 13.47 -4.40
N ASP A 260 6.66 13.83 -4.78
CA ASP A 260 7.06 15.23 -4.96
C ASP A 260 6.24 15.93 -6.03
N ASN A 261 5.81 15.20 -7.07
CA ASN A 261 4.99 15.71 -8.17
C ASN A 261 3.47 15.51 -7.98
N GLY A 262 3.03 15.09 -6.78
CA GLY A 262 1.60 15.00 -6.43
C GLY A 262 0.90 13.74 -6.92
N TYR A 263 1.64 12.66 -7.19
CA TYR A 263 1.11 11.34 -7.55
C TYR A 263 1.20 10.37 -6.40
N THR A 264 0.12 9.66 -6.12
CA THR A 264 0.11 8.53 -5.19
C THR A 264 0.69 7.28 -5.84
N ILE A 265 0.95 6.25 -5.04
CA ILE A 265 1.56 4.99 -5.48
C ILE A 265 0.72 3.83 -4.94
N ALA A 266 0.18 2.98 -5.80
CA ALA A 266 -0.34 1.68 -5.38
C ALA A 266 0.86 0.77 -5.06
N TRP A 267 0.93 0.27 -3.83
CA TRP A 267 2.12 -0.36 -3.26
C TRP A 267 1.84 -1.78 -2.77
N GLY A 268 2.42 -2.77 -3.44
CA GLY A 268 2.43 -4.18 -3.03
C GLY A 268 3.64 -4.49 -2.16
N SER A 269 3.43 -5.06 -0.98
CA SER A 269 4.48 -5.28 0.00
C SER A 269 4.26 -6.54 0.82
N ASP A 270 5.35 -7.10 1.30
CA ASP A 270 5.36 -8.05 2.39
C ASP A 270 4.97 -7.35 3.70
N VAL A 271 3.97 -7.89 4.38
CA VAL A 271 3.48 -7.43 5.70
C VAL A 271 3.56 -8.52 6.77
N SER A 272 4.01 -9.72 6.42
CA SER A 272 4.29 -10.82 7.35
C SER A 272 5.62 -10.62 8.10
N GLU A 273 6.37 -9.62 7.71
CA GLU A 273 7.65 -9.16 8.26
C GLU A 273 7.51 -8.64 9.71
N GLU A 274 8.47 -8.98 10.55
CA GLU A 274 8.51 -8.51 11.94
C GLU A 274 8.60 -6.97 12.06
N GLY A 275 9.22 -6.32 11.07
CA GLY A 275 9.31 -4.85 10.96
C GLY A 275 7.98 -4.18 10.62
N PHE A 276 6.98 -4.93 10.16
CA PHE A 276 5.64 -4.39 9.89
C PHE A 276 4.87 -4.22 11.21
N ARG A 277 4.83 -2.98 11.71
CA ARG A 277 4.35 -2.66 13.06
C ARG A 277 3.20 -1.66 13.10
N MET A 278 2.38 -1.63 12.06
CA MET A 278 1.23 -0.72 11.97
C MET A 278 0.33 -0.76 13.21
N GLY A 279 0.06 -1.96 13.75
CA GLY A 279 -0.76 -2.16 14.95
C GLY A 279 -0.05 -1.88 16.28
N ARG A 280 1.24 -1.54 16.28
CA ARG A 280 1.99 -1.20 17.48
C ARG A 280 1.84 0.28 17.80
N LYS A 281 2.16 0.67 19.04
CA LYS A 281 2.08 2.06 19.51
C LYS A 281 2.85 3.05 18.62
N SER A 282 3.93 2.62 17.99
CA SER A 282 4.71 3.45 17.06
C SER A 282 3.96 3.78 15.77
N GLY A 283 3.11 2.87 15.27
CA GLY A 283 2.50 2.96 13.93
C GLY A 283 3.54 3.09 12.82
N ALA A 284 4.76 2.58 13.04
CA ALA A 284 5.89 2.68 12.13
C ALA A 284 6.35 1.29 11.68
N CYS A 285 6.47 1.10 10.36
CA CYS A 285 7.11 -0.07 9.78
C CYS A 285 8.56 0.28 9.48
N VAL A 286 9.51 -0.46 10.09
CA VAL A 286 10.92 -0.12 10.12
C VAL A 286 11.79 -1.32 9.80
N LEU A 287 12.98 -1.07 9.26
CA LEU A 287 14.03 -2.06 9.04
C LEU A 287 15.27 -1.65 9.86
N PRO A 288 15.34 -1.95 11.18
CA PRO A 288 16.44 -1.52 12.02
C PRO A 288 17.73 -2.24 11.63
N ASP A 289 18.86 -1.52 11.66
CA ASP A 289 20.19 -2.12 11.43
C ASP A 289 20.68 -2.85 12.68
N LEU A 290 20.26 -4.12 12.82
CA LEU A 290 20.62 -4.96 13.95
C LEU A 290 22.12 -5.36 13.96
N GLU A 291 22.78 -5.34 12.80
CA GLU A 291 24.17 -5.78 12.60
C GLU A 291 25.17 -4.60 12.53
N ALA A 292 24.71 -3.36 12.76
CA ALA A 292 25.55 -2.18 12.74
C ALA A 292 26.81 -2.35 13.60
N LYS A 293 27.97 -2.09 13.00
CA LYS A 293 29.27 -2.16 13.67
C LYS A 293 29.75 -0.75 14.04
N SER A 294 30.40 -0.61 15.19
CA SER A 294 31.00 0.65 15.60
C SER A 294 32.13 1.04 14.62
N ALA A 295 31.91 2.13 13.89
CA ALA A 295 32.96 2.76 13.10
C ALA A 295 32.73 4.27 13.09
N ASN A 296 33.49 5.03 13.88
CA ASN A 296 33.62 6.51 13.85
C ASN A 296 32.31 7.31 13.68
N LEU A 297 31.23 6.90 14.36
CA LEU A 297 29.89 7.43 14.20
C LEU A 297 29.56 8.34 15.40
N GLY A 298 28.67 9.32 15.21
CA GLY A 298 28.21 10.23 16.25
C GLY A 298 27.63 9.53 17.50
N SER A 299 27.30 10.28 18.53
CA SER A 299 26.89 9.77 19.86
C SER A 299 25.73 8.76 19.82
N ASP A 300 24.74 8.97 18.93
CA ASP A 300 23.56 8.12 18.84
C ASP A 300 23.87 6.75 18.23
N MET A 301 24.76 6.71 17.22
CA MET A 301 25.26 5.46 16.65
C MET A 301 26.18 4.71 17.62
N ALA A 302 26.96 5.41 18.45
CA ALA A 302 27.78 4.77 19.47
C ALA A 302 26.91 4.09 20.54
N HIS A 303 25.80 4.70 20.94
CA HIS A 303 24.81 4.07 21.82
C HIS A 303 24.21 2.82 21.15
N TRP A 304 23.71 2.94 19.91
CA TRP A 304 23.11 1.86 19.14
C TRP A 304 24.06 0.66 18.99
N THR A 305 25.29 0.89 18.58
CA THR A 305 26.29 -0.18 18.41
C THR A 305 26.75 -0.83 19.70
N GLY A 306 26.57 -0.17 20.85
CA GLY A 306 26.80 -0.72 22.19
C GLY A 306 25.72 -1.70 22.67
N LEU A 307 24.52 -1.69 22.06
CA LEU A 307 23.44 -2.59 22.42
C LEU A 307 23.61 -3.97 21.77
N LYS A 308 23.10 -5.01 22.43
CA LYS A 308 22.96 -6.36 21.84
C LYS A 308 21.85 -6.37 20.78
N PRO A 309 21.85 -7.29 19.80
CA PRO A 309 20.80 -7.37 18.78
C PRO A 309 19.36 -7.43 19.34
N SER A 310 19.15 -8.17 20.43
CA SER A 310 17.84 -8.25 21.10
C SER A 310 17.41 -6.92 21.74
N GLU A 311 18.38 -6.16 22.29
CA GLU A 311 18.13 -4.84 22.87
C GLU A 311 17.84 -3.82 21.77
N ARG A 312 18.58 -3.86 20.64
CA ARG A 312 18.34 -3.04 19.45
C ARG A 312 16.92 -3.25 18.90
N LYS A 313 16.47 -4.51 18.84
CA LYS A 313 15.14 -4.85 18.40
C LYS A 313 14.05 -4.25 19.30
N SER A 314 14.22 -4.38 20.63
CA SER A 314 13.33 -3.78 21.62
C SER A 314 13.35 -2.25 21.56
N GLU A 315 14.50 -1.64 21.30
CA GLU A 315 14.63 -0.19 21.18
C GLU A 315 13.91 0.32 19.92
N ALA A 316 14.06 -0.35 18.78
CA ALA A 316 13.38 -0.03 17.53
C ALA A 316 11.85 -0.14 17.60
N GLU A 317 11.29 -0.82 18.61
CA GLU A 317 9.85 -0.83 18.86
C GLU A 317 9.34 0.45 19.52
N LYS A 318 10.20 1.16 20.23
CA LYS A 318 9.86 2.30 21.06
C LYS A 318 10.26 3.63 20.44
N HIS A 319 11.43 3.64 19.80
CA HIS A 319 12.07 4.87 19.30
C HIS A 319 12.62 4.69 17.90
N PRO A 320 12.76 5.79 17.13
CA PRO A 320 13.54 5.79 15.91
C PRO A 320 14.96 5.28 16.15
N THR A 321 15.45 4.49 15.21
CA THR A 321 16.76 3.86 15.25
C THR A 321 17.41 3.90 13.88
N PRO A 322 18.73 3.70 13.79
CA PRO A 322 19.40 3.53 12.50
C PRO A 322 18.75 2.42 11.67
N GLN A 323 18.53 2.68 10.38
CA GLN A 323 17.89 1.77 9.45
C GLN A 323 18.93 1.05 8.58
N ARG A 324 18.70 -0.24 8.33
CA ARG A 324 19.49 -1.03 7.39
C ARG A 324 19.15 -0.62 5.95
N TRP A 325 20.17 -0.35 5.14
CA TRP A 325 20.00 -0.05 3.71
C TRP A 325 20.42 -1.25 2.87
N VAL A 326 19.45 -1.95 2.30
CA VAL A 326 19.70 -3.18 1.54
C VAL A 326 20.22 -2.89 0.14
N THR A 327 21.06 -3.80 -0.38
CA THR A 327 21.54 -3.78 -1.76
C THR A 327 20.53 -4.41 -2.71
N GLN A 328 20.79 -4.29 -4.01
CA GLN A 328 20.00 -4.96 -5.06
C GLN A 328 20.04 -6.48 -4.91
N GLU A 329 21.22 -7.03 -4.55
CA GLU A 329 21.46 -8.46 -4.40
C GLU A 329 20.72 -9.02 -3.18
N GLU A 330 20.75 -8.31 -2.04
CA GLU A 330 20.04 -8.70 -0.83
C GLU A 330 18.52 -8.73 -1.08
N ARG A 331 18.00 -7.73 -1.83
CA ARG A 331 16.60 -7.69 -2.21
C ARG A 331 16.23 -8.88 -3.12
N GLN A 332 17.08 -9.21 -4.11
CA GLN A 332 16.87 -10.38 -4.97
C GLN A 332 16.89 -11.67 -4.16
N GLN A 333 17.88 -11.83 -3.28
CA GLN A 333 17.97 -13.01 -2.42
C GLN A 333 16.72 -13.21 -1.56
N ALA A 334 16.18 -12.12 -0.99
CA ALA A 334 14.98 -12.18 -0.17
C ALA A 334 13.73 -12.60 -0.95
N TYR A 335 13.64 -12.24 -2.22
CA TYR A 335 12.59 -12.71 -3.13
C TYR A 335 12.77 -14.19 -3.46
N ASP A 336 14.00 -14.62 -3.81
CA ASP A 336 14.30 -15.98 -4.23
C ASP A 336 14.14 -17.00 -3.10
N ASN A 337 14.41 -16.60 -1.85
CA ASN A 337 14.35 -17.48 -0.67
C ASN A 337 13.07 -17.32 0.17
N TRP A 338 12.09 -16.53 -0.32
CA TRP A 338 10.78 -16.29 0.31
C TRP A 338 10.86 -15.53 1.65
N GLU A 339 11.94 -14.79 1.87
CA GLU A 339 12.05 -13.83 2.97
C GLU A 339 11.21 -12.57 2.72
N THR A 340 10.90 -12.31 1.44
CA THR A 340 9.94 -11.27 1.01
C THR A 340 8.88 -11.91 0.15
N THR A 341 7.61 -11.81 0.56
CA THR A 341 6.45 -12.43 -0.07
C THR A 341 5.42 -11.42 -0.53
N ASP A 342 4.54 -11.82 -1.46
CA ASP A 342 3.44 -11.00 -1.95
C ASP A 342 2.24 -11.16 -1.03
N ASP A 343 2.09 -10.25 -0.08
CA ASP A 343 1.10 -10.40 0.99
C ASP A 343 -0.05 -9.39 0.91
N HIS A 344 0.25 -8.11 0.58
CA HIS A 344 -0.73 -7.05 0.81
C HIS A 344 -0.54 -5.85 -0.12
N GLY A 345 -1.67 -5.29 -0.56
CA GLY A 345 -1.73 -4.06 -1.33
C GLY A 345 -2.17 -2.86 -0.48
N MET A 346 -1.48 -1.72 -0.62
CA MET A 346 -1.69 -0.48 0.12
C MET A 346 -1.50 0.74 -0.77
N LEU A 347 -1.73 1.95 -0.24
CA LEU A 347 -1.57 3.21 -0.97
C LEU A 347 -0.55 4.11 -0.27
N ILE A 348 0.55 4.45 -0.95
CA ILE A 348 1.47 5.51 -0.50
C ILE A 348 0.94 6.86 -1.02
N TYR A 349 0.82 7.84 -0.09
CA TYR A 349 0.24 9.15 -0.38
C TYR A 349 1.06 10.33 0.14
N GLY A 350 2.20 10.09 0.76
CA GLY A 350 3.00 11.18 1.31
C GLY A 350 4.38 10.76 1.78
N LYS A 351 5.14 11.74 2.26
CA LYS A 351 6.46 11.59 2.88
C LYS A 351 6.51 12.30 4.22
N ALA A 352 7.25 11.71 5.15
CA ALA A 352 7.53 12.29 6.48
C ALA A 352 8.96 11.98 6.91
N THR A 353 9.42 12.66 7.96
CA THR A 353 10.67 12.33 8.65
C THR A 353 10.39 12.12 10.13
N ASP A 354 11.18 11.27 10.80
CA ASP A 354 11.18 11.19 12.25
C ASP A 354 12.16 12.20 12.88
N GLN A 355 12.22 12.24 14.21
CA GLN A 355 13.08 13.16 14.96
C GLN A 355 14.59 12.86 14.83
N MET A 356 14.97 11.71 14.26
CA MET A 356 16.37 11.38 13.89
C MET A 356 16.70 11.74 12.44
N GLY A 357 15.70 12.17 11.65
CA GLY A 357 15.84 12.48 10.24
C GLY A 357 15.73 11.26 9.32
N ASN A 358 15.30 10.08 9.81
CA ASN A 358 14.97 8.98 8.93
C ASN A 358 13.75 9.34 8.06
N GLU A 359 13.78 8.94 6.80
CA GLU A 359 12.70 9.19 5.84
C GLU A 359 11.66 8.08 5.87
N TYR A 360 10.40 8.48 5.75
CA TYR A 360 9.24 7.57 5.73
C TYR A 360 8.28 7.94 4.61
N TYR A 361 7.59 6.94 4.09
CA TYR A 361 6.38 7.12 3.31
C TYR A 361 5.15 7.03 4.21
N MET A 362 4.15 7.88 3.93
CA MET A 362 2.85 7.86 4.58
C MET A 362 1.95 6.89 3.80
N VAL A 363 1.36 5.93 4.50
CA VAL A 363 0.62 4.82 3.88
C VAL A 363 -0.80 4.76 4.40
N LYS A 364 -1.77 4.64 3.48
CA LYS A 364 -3.16 4.30 3.77
C LYS A 364 -3.36 2.79 3.57
N ASN A 365 -3.88 2.13 4.61
CA ASN A 365 -4.27 0.73 4.59
C ASN A 365 -5.80 0.59 4.41
N SER A 366 -6.29 -0.63 4.27
CA SER A 366 -7.69 -0.98 4.08
C SER A 366 -8.27 -1.84 5.23
N TRP A 367 -7.83 -1.58 6.47
CA TRP A 367 -8.27 -2.30 7.67
C TRP A 367 -9.16 -1.46 8.60
N GLY A 368 -9.83 -0.43 8.05
CA GLY A 368 -10.67 0.49 8.82
C GLY A 368 -9.87 1.29 9.86
N ASP A 369 -10.54 1.66 10.95
CA ASP A 369 -9.94 2.40 12.08
C ASP A 369 -9.06 1.48 12.93
N TYR A 370 -7.88 1.12 12.40
CA TYR A 370 -6.91 0.24 13.04
C TYR A 370 -5.56 0.94 13.24
N GLY A 371 -4.92 0.65 14.37
CA GLY A 371 -3.61 1.17 14.72
C GLY A 371 -3.64 2.62 15.23
N THR A 372 -2.45 3.15 15.50
CA THR A 372 -2.26 4.46 16.15
C THR A 372 -2.74 5.64 15.30
N TYR A 373 -2.73 5.49 13.99
CA TYR A 373 -3.07 6.54 13.03
C TYR A 373 -4.35 6.22 12.22
N HIS A 374 -5.31 5.52 12.83
CA HIS A 374 -6.66 5.32 12.29
C HIS A 374 -6.68 4.76 10.85
N GLY A 375 -6.01 3.63 10.65
CA GLY A 375 -5.91 2.97 9.34
C GLY A 375 -4.75 3.46 8.47
N MET A 376 -3.97 4.43 8.94
CA MET A 376 -2.75 4.90 8.30
C MET A 376 -1.52 4.52 9.11
N PHE A 377 -0.34 4.58 8.50
CA PHE A 377 0.93 4.32 9.17
C PHE A 377 2.11 4.91 8.39
N TYR A 378 3.30 4.81 8.97
CA TYR A 378 4.53 5.28 8.37
C TYR A 378 5.44 4.09 8.06
N ALA A 379 5.86 3.95 6.80
CA ALA A 379 6.83 2.94 6.39
C ALA A 379 8.18 3.59 6.09
N SER A 380 9.24 3.18 6.80
CA SER A 380 10.57 3.74 6.55
C SER A 380 11.01 3.46 5.11
N LYS A 381 11.77 4.37 4.53
CA LYS A 381 12.30 4.22 3.16
C LYS A 381 13.15 2.95 3.03
N ALA A 382 13.86 2.55 4.09
CA ALA A 382 14.61 1.31 4.15
C ALA A 382 13.69 0.08 4.10
N PHE A 383 12.56 0.08 4.84
CA PHE A 383 11.56 -0.98 4.80
C PHE A 383 10.95 -1.11 3.39
N VAL A 384 10.52 0.01 2.81
CA VAL A 384 9.94 0.06 1.46
C VAL A 384 10.93 -0.45 0.42
N ARG A 385 12.20 -0.02 0.49
CA ARG A 385 13.27 -0.49 -0.39
C ARG A 385 13.42 -2.01 -0.37
N TYR A 386 13.27 -2.63 0.79
CA TYR A 386 13.47 -4.06 0.99
C TYR A 386 12.22 -4.89 0.67
N LYS A 387 11.07 -4.50 1.18
CA LYS A 387 9.86 -5.33 1.25
C LYS A 387 8.82 -5.05 0.15
N THR A 388 9.08 -4.12 -0.76
CA THR A 388 8.18 -3.87 -1.90
C THR A 388 8.25 -5.01 -2.91
N MET A 389 7.11 -5.58 -3.29
CA MET A 389 7.02 -6.51 -4.41
C MET A 389 6.97 -5.75 -5.75
N ASN A 390 5.96 -4.95 -5.92
CA ASN A 390 5.76 -4.08 -7.08
C ASN A 390 4.97 -2.83 -6.72
N ILE A 391 4.94 -1.88 -7.65
CA ILE A 391 4.10 -0.68 -7.55
C ILE A 391 3.32 -0.48 -8.84
N VAL A 392 2.23 0.29 -8.75
CA VAL A 392 1.60 0.91 -9.91
C VAL A 392 1.60 2.42 -9.70
N VAL A 393 2.03 3.14 -10.72
CA VAL A 393 2.07 4.60 -10.76
C VAL A 393 1.52 5.13 -12.08
N HIS A 394 1.08 6.37 -12.11
CA HIS A 394 0.80 7.05 -13.37
C HIS A 394 2.12 7.25 -14.14
N LYS A 395 2.13 7.08 -15.47
CA LYS A 395 3.35 7.21 -16.30
C LYS A 395 4.09 8.55 -16.13
N ASP A 396 3.36 9.64 -15.85
CA ASP A 396 3.95 10.96 -15.61
C ASP A 396 4.57 11.10 -14.21
N ALA A 397 4.35 10.11 -13.33
CA ALA A 397 5.00 9.98 -12.04
C ALA A 397 6.41 9.35 -12.12
N ILE A 398 6.90 9.05 -13.31
CA ILE A 398 8.22 8.44 -13.53
C ILE A 398 9.16 9.54 -14.07
N PRO A 399 10.39 9.69 -13.54
CA PRO A 399 11.39 10.63 -14.08
C PRO A 399 11.64 10.40 -15.58
N ASP A 400 11.74 11.49 -16.36
CA ASP A 400 11.91 11.42 -17.82
C ASP A 400 13.14 10.61 -18.24
N ALA A 401 14.23 10.66 -17.47
CA ALA A 401 15.43 9.87 -17.70
C ALA A 401 15.18 8.35 -17.59
N ILE A 402 14.38 7.93 -16.63
CA ILE A 402 14.00 6.53 -16.42
C ILE A 402 13.00 6.10 -17.50
N LYS A 403 11.98 6.93 -17.80
CA LYS A 403 11.04 6.69 -18.92
C LYS A 403 11.77 6.43 -20.24
N ALA A 404 12.77 7.24 -20.56
CA ALA A 404 13.54 7.10 -21.79
C ALA A 404 14.25 5.72 -21.87
N LYS A 405 14.79 5.23 -20.76
CA LYS A 405 15.42 3.88 -20.67
C LYS A 405 14.38 2.76 -20.83
N MET A 406 13.16 2.97 -20.31
CA MET A 406 12.04 2.03 -20.41
C MET A 406 11.32 2.08 -21.78
N GLY A 407 11.70 3.01 -22.68
CA GLY A 407 11.02 3.21 -23.96
C GLY A 407 9.61 3.81 -23.84
N ILE A 408 9.32 4.51 -22.73
CA ILE A 408 8.05 5.20 -22.49
C ILE A 408 8.17 6.64 -23.00
N GLU A 409 7.22 7.06 -23.85
CA GLU A 409 7.20 8.42 -24.38
C GLU A 409 6.94 9.45 -23.26
N SER A 410 7.77 10.50 -23.23
CA SER A 410 7.54 11.64 -22.35
C SER A 410 6.52 12.59 -22.97
N ASN A 411 5.50 12.99 -22.20
CA ASN A 411 4.48 13.98 -22.64
C ASN A 411 5.01 15.42 -22.73
N ASN A 412 6.32 15.64 -22.72
CA ASN A 412 6.92 16.97 -22.68
C ASN A 412 6.71 17.71 -24.01
N LYS A 413 5.54 18.37 -24.15
CA LYS A 413 5.21 19.28 -25.28
C LYS A 413 6.18 20.45 -25.41
N ASN A 414 7.05 20.69 -24.45
CA ASN A 414 8.01 21.81 -24.43
C ASN A 414 9.36 21.50 -25.09
N ALA A 415 9.72 20.25 -25.33
CA ALA A 415 11.00 19.89 -25.95
C ALA A 415 11.04 20.13 -27.46
N LYS A 416 9.90 20.35 -28.14
CA LYS A 416 9.83 20.58 -29.59
C LYS A 416 10.01 22.02 -30.02
N LYS A 417 10.08 22.99 -29.10
CA LYS A 417 10.30 24.40 -29.46
C LYS A 417 11.78 24.84 -29.54
N GLY A 418 12.73 24.00 -29.16
CA GLY A 418 14.17 24.31 -29.10
C GLY A 418 14.99 23.87 -30.32
N LYS A 419 14.43 23.20 -31.33
CA LYS A 419 15.16 22.73 -32.54
C LYS A 419 14.73 23.40 -33.85
N LYS A 420 14.18 24.57 -33.77
CA LYS A 420 14.02 25.44 -34.96
C LYS A 420 14.59 26.82 -34.62
N LYS A 421 15.90 26.93 -34.67
CA LYS A 421 16.64 28.17 -34.98
C LYS A 421 17.97 27.79 -35.62
#